data_8b6a945486730b4e0200d35e0dfe340f
#
_entry.id   8b6a945486730b4e0200d35e0dfe340f
#
_cell.length_a   1.000
_cell.length_b   1.000
_cell.length_c   1.000
_cell.angle_alpha   90.00
_cell.angle_beta   90.00
_cell.angle_gamma   90.00
#
_symmetry.space_group_name_H-M   'P 1'
#
loop_
_entity.id
_entity.type
_entity.pdbx_description
1 polymer ?
#
loop_
_entity_poly.entity_id
_entity_poly.type
_entity_poly.pdbx_seq_one_letter_code
_entity_poly.pdbx_strand_id
1 'polypeptide(L)'
;MKVINRIKASDDFALAIKKGRAQRNQSFVIHYRPNEYAYARVGISVSSKLGNAVVRNLIKRQIRSMCDSLIDYNSQSFDIVIIAKANFLNRSYDDNKQSLQELLKF
;
A
#
# COMPACT_ATOMS: atom_id res chain seq x y z
N MET A 1 0.13 10.78 5.37
CA MET A 1 1.16 9.80 5.78
C MET A 1 2.43 10.54 6.17
N LYS A 2 2.82 10.42 7.41
CA LYS A 2 4.07 11.02 7.90
C LYS A 2 5.27 10.25 7.38
N VAL A 3 6.45 10.88 7.37
CA VAL A 3 7.68 10.23 6.90
C VAL A 3 7.99 8.96 7.70
N ILE A 4 7.75 8.98 9.02
CA ILE A 4 7.97 7.81 9.88
C ILE A 4 7.09 6.62 9.50
N ASN A 5 5.95 6.86 8.85
CA ASN A 5 5.01 5.81 8.41
C ASN A 5 5.31 5.30 7.01
N ARG A 6 6.47 5.61 6.44
CA ARG A 6 6.89 5.12 5.13
C ARG A 6 7.98 4.08 5.27
N ILE A 7 7.86 2.99 4.51
CA ILE A 7 8.95 2.03 4.36
C ILE A 7 9.95 2.65 3.39
N LYS A 8 11.16 2.95 3.85
CA LYS A 8 12.20 3.61 3.05
C LYS A 8 13.26 2.66 2.54
N ALA A 9 13.64 1.67 3.34
CA ALA A 9 14.73 0.77 2.98
C ALA A 9 14.23 -0.31 2.03
N SER A 10 14.98 -0.55 0.95
CA SER A 10 14.67 -1.62 0.00
C SER A 10 14.61 -2.98 0.66
N ASP A 11 15.46 -3.21 1.67
CA ASP A 11 15.49 -4.47 2.40
C ASP A 11 14.20 -4.71 3.19
N ASP A 12 13.65 -3.68 3.80
CA ASP A 12 12.38 -3.77 4.53
C ASP A 12 11.22 -4.04 3.56
N PHE A 13 11.25 -3.41 2.40
CA PHE A 13 10.28 -3.64 1.33
C PHE A 13 10.32 -5.11 0.88
N ALA A 14 11.51 -5.59 0.55
CA ALA A 14 11.73 -6.95 0.10
C ALA A 14 11.33 -7.97 1.18
N LEU A 15 11.62 -7.67 2.44
CA LEU A 15 11.30 -8.55 3.56
C LEU A 15 9.79 -8.70 3.74
N ALA A 16 9.02 -7.61 3.62
CA ALA A 16 7.57 -7.66 3.70
C ALA A 16 6.98 -8.52 2.58
N ILE A 17 7.50 -8.38 1.36
CA ILE A 17 7.03 -9.16 0.21
C ILE A 17 7.39 -10.64 0.38
N LYS A 18 8.62 -10.93 0.82
CA LYS A 18 9.12 -12.30 0.88
C LYS A 18 8.57 -13.09 2.06
N LYS A 19 8.47 -12.45 3.25
CA LYS A 19 8.11 -13.13 4.50
C LYS A 19 6.74 -12.74 5.04
N GLY A 20 6.11 -11.71 4.48
CA GLY A 20 4.79 -11.29 4.89
C GLY A 20 3.70 -12.17 4.30
N ARG A 21 2.50 -12.01 4.84
CA ARG A 21 1.31 -12.58 4.24
C ARG A 21 0.88 -11.73 3.05
N ALA A 22 0.24 -12.37 2.05
CA ALA A 22 -0.23 -11.69 0.85
C ALA A 22 -1.72 -11.87 0.70
N GLN A 23 -2.41 -10.81 0.31
CA GLN A 23 -3.81 -10.83 -0.10
C GLN A 23 -3.98 -9.97 -1.33
N ARG A 24 -4.94 -10.32 -2.17
CA ARG A 24 -5.15 -9.63 -3.44
C ARG A 24 -6.62 -9.53 -3.80
N ASN A 25 -6.94 -8.54 -4.60
CA ASN A 25 -8.22 -8.41 -5.26
C ASN A 25 -8.01 -7.80 -6.64
N GLN A 26 -9.05 -7.24 -7.27
CA GLN A 26 -8.97 -6.72 -8.63
C GLN A 26 -8.08 -5.48 -8.77
N SER A 27 -7.87 -4.69 -7.70
CA SER A 27 -7.12 -3.44 -7.78
C SER A 27 -5.73 -3.51 -7.17
N PHE A 28 -5.51 -4.37 -6.18
CA PHE A 28 -4.30 -4.39 -5.37
C PHE A 28 -3.79 -5.79 -5.08
N VAL A 29 -2.50 -5.87 -4.83
CA VAL A 29 -1.87 -6.93 -4.03
C VAL A 29 -1.28 -6.23 -2.81
N ILE A 30 -1.53 -6.75 -1.61
CA ILE A 30 -0.85 -6.27 -0.41
C ILE A 30 -0.03 -7.40 0.21
N HIS A 31 1.13 -7.01 0.75
CA HIS A 31 1.96 -7.87 1.59
C HIS A 31 2.08 -7.21 2.94
N TYR A 32 1.87 -7.95 4.02
CA TYR A 32 1.93 -7.37 5.35
C TYR A 32 2.54 -8.33 6.34
N ARG A 33 3.23 -7.77 7.32
CA ARG A 33 3.80 -8.53 8.43
C ARG A 33 3.87 -7.65 9.67
N PRO A 34 3.80 -8.24 10.88
CA PRO A 34 4.03 -7.47 12.10
C PRO A 34 5.42 -6.86 12.10
N ASN A 35 5.53 -5.65 12.65
CA ASN A 35 6.82 -4.99 12.87
C ASN A 35 7.06 -4.76 14.36
N GLU A 36 8.26 -4.25 14.69
CA GLU A 36 8.67 -3.99 16.06
C GLU A 36 8.47 -2.54 16.47
N TYR A 37 7.80 -1.75 15.64
CA TYR A 37 7.53 -0.33 15.91
C TYR A 37 6.16 -0.18 16.57
N ALA A 38 5.97 0.96 17.24
CA ALA A 38 4.68 1.31 17.84
C ALA A 38 3.71 1.94 16.83
N TYR A 39 3.97 1.78 15.54
CA TYR A 39 3.20 2.40 14.46
C TYR A 39 3.28 1.57 13.19
N ALA A 40 2.31 1.78 12.29
CA ALA A 40 2.32 1.15 10.98
C ALA A 40 3.26 1.87 10.02
N ARG A 41 3.91 1.11 9.14
CA ARG A 41 4.69 1.65 8.03
C ARG A 41 4.13 1.11 6.72
N VAL A 42 4.06 1.96 5.72
CA VAL A 42 3.47 1.64 4.40
C VAL A 42 4.47 1.90 3.30
N GLY A 43 4.61 0.94 2.40
CA GLY A 43 5.33 1.08 1.14
C GLY A 43 4.36 0.94 -0.02
N ILE A 44 4.52 1.77 -1.05
CA ILE A 44 3.65 1.76 -2.21
C ILE A 44 4.49 1.47 -3.44
N SER A 45 4.08 0.46 -4.21
CA SER A 45 4.76 0.06 -5.43
C SER A 45 3.82 0.18 -6.62
N VAL A 46 4.27 0.91 -7.65
CA VAL A 46 3.54 1.08 -8.90
C VAL A 46 4.49 0.74 -10.05
N SER A 47 4.18 -0.31 -10.80
CA SER A 47 5.01 -0.77 -11.91
C SER A 47 5.07 0.27 -13.04
N SER A 48 6.22 0.36 -13.72
CA SER A 48 6.39 1.18 -14.91
C SER A 48 5.43 0.78 -16.04
N LYS A 49 4.88 -0.43 -16.00
CA LYS A 49 3.89 -0.90 -16.97
C LYS A 49 2.55 -0.18 -16.87
N LEU A 50 2.27 0.49 -15.74
CA LEU A 50 1.01 1.22 -15.55
C LEU A 50 1.02 2.62 -16.17
N GLY A 51 2.17 3.13 -16.56
CA GLY A 51 2.27 4.42 -17.20
C GLY A 51 3.61 5.10 -16.96
N ASN A 52 3.72 6.33 -17.44
CA ASN A 52 4.89 7.17 -17.23
C ASN A 52 4.97 7.68 -15.78
N ALA A 53 6.02 8.45 -15.49
CA ALA A 53 6.25 8.95 -14.12
C ALA A 53 5.09 9.81 -13.59
N VAL A 54 4.45 10.59 -14.46
CA VAL A 54 3.31 11.44 -14.07
C VAL A 54 2.14 10.58 -13.61
N VAL A 55 1.79 9.55 -14.40
CA VAL A 55 0.70 8.63 -14.07
C VAL A 55 1.01 7.87 -12.79
N ARG A 56 2.23 7.33 -12.66
CA ARG A 56 2.62 6.58 -11.47
C ARG A 56 2.61 7.43 -10.21
N ASN A 57 3.03 8.67 -10.29
CA ASN A 57 3.01 9.60 -9.15
C ASN A 57 1.57 9.93 -8.73
N LEU A 58 0.67 10.06 -9.71
CA LEU A 58 -0.75 10.26 -9.41
C LEU A 58 -1.34 9.05 -8.66
N ILE A 59 -1.05 7.83 -9.14
CA ILE A 59 -1.50 6.60 -8.49
C ILE A 59 -0.98 6.54 -7.04
N LYS A 60 0.31 6.80 -6.84
CA LYS A 60 0.91 6.81 -5.50
C LYS A 60 0.25 7.83 -4.58
N ARG A 61 -0.04 9.02 -5.09
CA ARG A 61 -0.71 10.08 -4.33
C ARG A 61 -2.11 9.65 -3.91
N GLN A 62 -2.86 9.04 -4.82
CA GLN A 62 -4.19 8.52 -4.51
C GLN A 62 -4.14 7.43 -3.43
N ILE A 63 -3.20 6.51 -3.55
CA ILE A 63 -3.05 5.43 -2.55
C ILE A 63 -2.65 5.99 -1.19
N ARG A 64 -1.76 6.98 -1.12
CA ARG A 64 -1.42 7.65 0.14
C ARG A 64 -2.64 8.30 0.78
N SER A 65 -3.46 8.97 -0.02
CA SER A 65 -4.71 9.57 0.46
C SER A 65 -5.67 8.51 1.02
N MET A 66 -5.78 7.37 0.34
CA MET A 66 -6.59 6.25 0.81
C MET A 66 -6.06 5.71 2.15
N CYS A 67 -4.76 5.51 2.26
CA CYS A 67 -4.13 5.03 3.48
C CYS A 67 -4.38 5.98 4.66
N ASP A 68 -4.26 7.28 4.44
CA ASP A 68 -4.48 8.27 5.49
C ASP A 68 -5.92 8.24 6.01
N SER A 69 -6.86 7.87 5.16
CA SER A 69 -8.27 7.73 5.54
C SER A 69 -8.58 6.37 6.19
N LEU A 70 -7.87 5.30 5.81
CA LEU A 70 -8.22 3.93 6.19
C LEU A 70 -7.38 3.36 7.31
N ILE A 71 -6.16 3.86 7.53
CA ILE A 71 -5.20 3.29 8.48
C ILE A 71 -5.05 4.25 9.67
N ASP A 72 -5.25 3.71 10.86
CA ASP A 72 -4.80 4.37 12.09
C ASP A 72 -3.36 3.92 12.35
N TYR A 73 -2.41 4.75 11.93
CA TYR A 73 -0.99 4.39 11.98
C TYR A 73 -0.47 4.13 13.39
N ASN A 74 -1.11 4.68 14.41
CA ASN A 74 -0.65 4.56 15.79
C ASN A 74 -1.25 3.36 16.52
N SER A 75 -2.21 2.67 15.91
CA SER A 75 -2.88 1.51 16.54
C SER A 75 -2.48 0.17 15.95
N GLN A 76 -1.69 0.17 14.89
CA GLN A 76 -1.30 -1.05 14.18
C GLN A 76 0.21 -1.10 14.02
N SER A 77 0.84 -2.18 14.45
CA SER A 77 2.28 -2.40 14.33
C SER A 77 2.57 -3.36 13.17
N PHE A 78 2.32 -2.91 11.96
CA PHE A 78 2.52 -3.68 10.74
C PHE A 78 3.33 -2.91 9.71
N ASP A 79 4.14 -3.64 8.95
CA ASP A 79 4.68 -3.18 7.67
C ASP A 79 3.75 -3.68 6.57
N ILE A 80 3.27 -2.77 5.74
CA ILE A 80 2.30 -3.05 4.69
C ILE A 80 2.86 -2.55 3.37
N VAL A 81 3.03 -3.45 2.41
CA VAL A 81 3.40 -3.09 1.03
C VAL A 81 2.17 -3.20 0.15
N ILE A 82 1.83 -2.11 -0.51
CA ILE A 82 0.66 -2.00 -1.38
C ILE A 82 1.14 -1.90 -2.82
N ILE A 83 0.72 -2.85 -3.64
CA ILE A 83 1.08 -2.92 -5.06
C ILE A 83 -0.19 -2.67 -5.87
N ALA A 84 -0.17 -1.64 -6.72
CA ALA A 84 -1.28 -1.35 -7.61
C ALA A 84 -1.26 -2.30 -8.80
N LYS A 85 -2.41 -2.91 -9.10
CA LYS A 85 -2.62 -3.71 -10.30
C LYS A 85 -3.09 -2.85 -11.45
N ALA A 86 -2.93 -3.33 -12.68
CA ALA A 86 -3.33 -2.59 -13.89
C ALA A 86 -4.81 -2.16 -13.85
N ASN A 87 -5.68 -2.97 -13.27
CA ASN A 87 -7.10 -2.68 -13.17
C ASN A 87 -7.43 -1.44 -12.31
N PHE A 88 -6.47 -0.99 -11.49
CA PHE A 88 -6.62 0.26 -10.74
C PHE A 88 -6.99 1.44 -11.66
N LEU A 89 -6.39 1.49 -12.86
CA LEU A 89 -6.63 2.55 -13.83
C LEU A 89 -8.04 2.54 -14.42
N ASN A 90 -8.72 1.40 -14.37
CA ASN A 90 -10.05 1.21 -14.93
C ASN A 90 -11.17 1.43 -13.92
N ARG A 91 -10.85 1.83 -12.70
CA ARG A 91 -11.82 1.97 -11.61
C ARG A 91 -11.73 3.36 -11.00
N SER A 92 -12.83 3.80 -10.41
CA SER A 92 -12.90 5.09 -9.72
C SER A 92 -12.06 5.08 -8.44
N TYR A 93 -11.75 6.28 -7.95
CA TYR A 93 -11.08 6.45 -6.66
C TYR A 93 -11.86 5.74 -5.53
N ASP A 94 -13.17 5.94 -5.48
CA ASP A 94 -13.99 5.36 -4.42
C ASP A 94 -14.02 3.83 -4.48
N ASP A 95 -14.12 3.26 -5.67
CA ASP A 95 -14.07 1.80 -5.84
C ASP A 95 -12.73 1.23 -5.44
N ASN A 96 -11.64 1.88 -5.83
CA ASN A 96 -10.30 1.46 -5.43
C ASN A 96 -10.11 1.59 -3.91
N LYS A 97 -10.59 2.66 -3.31
CA LYS A 97 -10.52 2.86 -1.87
C LYS A 97 -11.27 1.75 -1.11
N GLN A 98 -12.44 1.38 -1.58
CA GLN A 98 -13.20 0.29 -0.99
C GLN A 98 -12.46 -1.04 -1.12
N SER A 99 -11.85 -1.30 -2.28
CA SER A 99 -11.03 -2.49 -2.50
C SER A 99 -9.85 -2.54 -1.55
N LEU A 100 -9.18 -1.42 -1.31
CA LEU A 100 -8.08 -1.35 -0.36
C LEU A 100 -8.56 -1.59 1.07
N GLN A 101 -9.69 -1.00 1.44
CA GLN A 101 -10.29 -1.18 2.76
C GLN A 101 -10.54 -2.66 3.06
N GLU A 102 -11.04 -3.41 2.08
CA GLU A 102 -11.28 -4.84 2.22
C GLU A 102 -10.01 -5.63 2.53
N LEU A 103 -8.89 -5.25 1.90
CA LEU A 103 -7.61 -5.92 2.11
C LEU A 103 -6.92 -5.52 3.42
N LEU A 104 -7.26 -4.38 4.00
CA LEU A 104 -6.65 -3.88 5.23
C LEU A 104 -7.31 -4.41 6.50
N LYS A 105 -8.25 -5.35 6.38
CA LYS A 105 -8.93 -5.98 7.52
C LYS A 105 -8.16 -7.21 8.00
N PHE A 106 -7.01 -6.98 8.59
CA PHE A 106 -6.20 -8.09 9.13
C PHE A 106 -5.76 -7.82 10.56
#